data_78accb342d9b7a29ad8c2440e53a95bc
#
_entry.id   78accb342d9b7a29ad8c2440e53a95bc
#
_cell.length_a   1.000
_cell.length_b   1.000
_cell.length_c   1.000
_cell.angle_alpha   90.00
_cell.angle_beta   90.00
_cell.angle_gamma   90.00
#
_symmetry.space_group_name_H-M   'P 1'
#
loop_
_entity.id
_entity.type
_entity.pdbx_description
1 polymer ?
#
loop_
_entity_poly.entity_id
_entity_poly.type
_entity_poly.pdbx_seq_one_letter_code
_entity_poly.pdbx_strand_id
1 'polypeptide(L)'
;MNKRIVAGMLFTTVVCMTLGGCGFTADKENVKNSGAVESVMPGAEVSTEMTERDAEADNGVVQLKVWSEEDNFDMLNQMIDSFEQKYAGQAKFEITLEQNADSDTKDILLGDIHNGADVFPFADDQLSAMVAAGALYPVPNAEEVKSANLEESVSAASIHDILYAYPMTADNGYFLYYDKNVLSDEDVQTMDGMLEALNAAGRSFSMELNSGWYLYTFFGNTGLEFGINDDGVTNYCNWNATDGAIKGVDVAQAILNITTNPAFI
;
A
#
# COMPACT_ATOMS: atom_id res chain seq x y z
N MET A 1 4.35 32.10 -3.93
CA MET A 1 3.29 31.08 -4.18
C MET A 1 3.99 29.74 -4.05
N ASN A 2 3.80 29.08 -2.93
CA ASN A 2 4.63 27.92 -2.53
C ASN A 2 4.29 26.71 -3.39
N LYS A 3 5.30 26.16 -4.05
CA LYS A 3 5.17 25.15 -5.08
C LYS A 3 5.79 23.84 -4.62
N ARG A 4 5.05 23.10 -3.83
CA ARG A 4 5.21 21.64 -3.76
C ARG A 4 3.84 21.05 -3.63
N ILE A 5 3.23 20.71 -4.75
CA ILE A 5 2.11 19.81 -4.81
C ILE A 5 2.74 18.43 -4.92
N VAL A 6 3.01 17.81 -3.77
CA VAL A 6 3.31 16.39 -3.72
C VAL A 6 1.97 15.70 -3.75
N ALA A 7 1.54 15.27 -4.92
CA ALA A 7 0.37 14.44 -5.08
C ALA A 7 0.85 12.98 -5.09
N GLY A 8 0.78 12.31 -3.94
CA GLY A 8 0.87 10.87 -3.90
C GLY A 8 -0.42 10.27 -4.48
N MET A 9 -0.31 9.41 -5.47
CA MET A 9 -1.43 8.62 -5.98
C MET A 9 -1.38 7.24 -5.31
N LEU A 10 -2.48 6.83 -4.72
CA LEU A 10 -2.58 5.61 -3.93
C LEU A 10 -3.16 4.46 -4.75
N PHE A 11 -2.46 3.34 -4.79
CA PHE A 11 -3.07 2.04 -5.12
C PHE A 11 -3.51 1.37 -3.81
N THR A 12 -4.76 1.01 -3.70
CA THR A 12 -5.24 0.22 -2.56
C THR A 12 -4.72 -1.21 -2.70
N THR A 13 -3.57 -1.47 -2.15
CA THR A 13 -3.04 -2.81 -1.97
C THR A 13 -3.12 -3.19 -0.50
N VAL A 14 -3.77 -4.28 -0.21
CA VAL A 14 -3.78 -4.86 1.15
C VAL A 14 -2.38 -5.38 1.48
N VAL A 15 -1.92 -5.01 2.64
CA VAL A 15 -0.58 -5.16 3.20
C VAL A 15 -0.03 -6.58 3.14
N CYS A 16 1.18 -6.76 2.64
CA CYS A 16 2.00 -7.93 2.89
C CYS A 16 3.37 -7.55 3.42
N MET A 17 3.64 -7.96 4.65
CA MET A 17 4.96 -7.80 5.24
C MET A 17 5.79 -9.07 5.15
N THR A 18 7.05 -8.92 4.79
CA THR A 18 8.06 -9.97 4.83
C THR A 18 8.44 -10.29 6.27
N LEU A 19 8.18 -11.52 6.71
CA LEU A 19 8.68 -12.04 7.99
C LEU A 19 10.18 -12.34 7.89
N GLY A 20 11.00 -11.42 8.37
CA GLY A 20 12.38 -11.71 8.73
C GLY A 20 12.44 -12.31 10.11
N GLY A 21 12.47 -13.64 10.23
CA GLY A 21 12.64 -14.33 11.51
C GLY A 21 14.09 -14.27 12.00
N CYS A 22 14.37 -13.50 13.04
CA CYS A 22 15.55 -13.71 13.89
C CYS A 22 15.09 -14.19 15.26
N GLY A 23 15.38 -15.44 15.55
CA GLY A 23 15.19 -15.99 16.89
C GLY A 23 16.18 -15.38 17.87
N PHE A 24 15.68 -14.84 18.98
CA PHE A 24 16.46 -14.54 20.16
C PHE A 24 15.85 -15.22 21.36
N THR A 25 16.66 -16.03 22.02
CA THR A 25 16.36 -16.66 23.31
C THR A 25 16.41 -15.61 24.40
N ALA A 26 15.34 -15.53 25.19
CA ALA A 26 15.26 -14.64 26.34
C ALA A 26 15.85 -15.28 27.57
N ASP A 27 16.87 -14.66 28.14
CA ASP A 27 17.24 -14.83 29.54
C ASP A 27 16.49 -13.84 30.42
N LYS A 28 15.88 -14.37 31.48
CA LYS A 28 15.17 -13.60 32.50
C LYS A 28 16.16 -13.03 33.47
N GLU A 29 16.31 -11.75 33.55
CA GLU A 29 16.72 -11.08 34.78
C GLU A 29 15.87 -9.85 35.08
N ASN A 30 15.53 -9.78 36.33
CA ASN A 30 14.58 -8.94 37.02
C ASN A 30 15.24 -7.62 37.38
N VAL A 31 14.74 -6.50 36.86
CA VAL A 31 15.05 -5.15 37.42
C VAL A 31 13.78 -4.36 37.60
N LYS A 32 13.39 -4.21 38.85
CA LYS A 32 12.47 -3.17 39.28
C LYS A 32 13.18 -1.82 39.14
N ASN A 33 12.60 -0.90 38.40
CA ASN A 33 12.68 0.51 38.81
C ASN A 33 11.51 1.32 38.25
N SER A 34 10.87 2.02 39.19
CA SER A 34 9.78 2.93 38.98
C SER A 34 10.31 4.25 38.40
N GLY A 35 9.71 4.68 37.30
CA GLY A 35 9.90 6.03 36.79
C GLY A 35 8.85 6.28 35.71
N ALA A 36 7.80 7.00 36.09
CA ALA A 36 6.82 7.50 35.13
C ALA A 36 7.55 8.39 34.14
N VAL A 37 7.63 7.95 32.89
CA VAL A 37 7.98 8.81 31.76
C VAL A 37 6.65 9.29 31.21
N GLU A 38 6.31 10.54 31.48
CA GLU A 38 5.29 11.26 30.75
C GLU A 38 5.64 11.19 29.26
N SER A 39 4.80 10.53 28.48
CA SER A 39 4.86 10.58 27.04
C SER A 39 4.41 11.96 26.58
N VAL A 40 5.38 12.86 26.45
CA VAL A 40 5.16 14.10 25.69
C VAL A 40 5.11 13.68 24.23
N MET A 41 3.91 13.54 23.69
CA MET A 41 3.70 13.66 22.25
C MET A 41 4.11 15.08 21.87
N PRO A 42 5.04 15.27 20.91
CA PRO A 42 5.20 16.59 20.32
C PRO A 42 3.92 16.86 19.52
N GLY A 43 3.02 17.66 20.09
CA GLY A 43 2.07 18.38 19.29
C GLY A 43 2.89 19.16 18.27
N ALA A 44 2.86 18.77 17.03
CA ALA A 44 3.40 19.56 15.94
C ALA A 44 2.53 20.83 15.87
N GLU A 45 2.91 21.85 16.62
CA GLU A 45 2.62 23.20 16.18
C GLU A 45 3.26 23.29 14.80
N VAL A 46 2.41 23.33 13.77
CA VAL A 46 2.83 23.68 12.41
C VAL A 46 3.43 25.08 12.50
N SER A 47 4.72 25.13 12.81
CA SER A 47 5.47 26.36 12.68
C SER A 47 5.49 26.68 11.18
N THR A 48 4.86 27.76 10.82
CA THR A 48 4.82 28.36 9.49
C THR A 48 6.19 28.96 9.12
N GLU A 49 7.26 28.35 9.56
CA GLU A 49 8.60 28.60 9.04
C GLU A 49 8.93 27.47 8.05
N MET A 50 8.27 27.57 6.89
CA MET A 50 8.79 26.93 5.70
C MET A 50 10.13 27.60 5.41
N THR A 51 11.21 26.88 5.66
CA THR A 51 12.50 27.22 5.08
C THR A 51 12.28 27.32 3.57
N GLU A 52 12.27 28.56 3.09
CA GLU A 52 12.43 28.85 1.67
C GLU A 52 13.72 28.14 1.25
N ARG A 53 13.59 26.95 0.65
CA ARG A 53 14.64 26.51 -0.24
C ARG A 53 14.61 27.54 -1.34
N ASP A 54 15.72 28.20 -1.51
CA ASP A 54 15.99 29.09 -2.62
C ASP A 54 15.48 28.43 -3.91
N ALA A 55 14.27 28.81 -4.29
CA ALA A 55 13.86 28.68 -5.66
C ALA A 55 14.80 29.63 -6.39
N GLU A 56 15.93 29.13 -6.87
CA GLU A 56 16.65 29.82 -7.93
C GLU A 56 15.60 30.10 -8.99
N ALA A 57 15.34 31.41 -9.15
CA ALA A 57 14.35 31.90 -10.09
C ALA A 57 14.90 31.64 -11.50
N ASP A 58 14.76 30.41 -11.98
CA ASP A 58 14.96 30.08 -13.35
C ASP A 58 13.72 30.51 -14.13
N ASN A 59 13.73 31.77 -14.58
CA ASN A 59 12.85 32.38 -15.59
C ASN A 59 11.34 32.17 -15.42
N GLY A 60 10.83 31.82 -14.24
CA GLY A 60 9.39 31.60 -14.00
C GLY A 60 8.87 30.27 -14.51
N VAL A 61 9.71 29.33 -14.87
CA VAL A 61 9.37 27.94 -15.21
C VAL A 61 9.27 27.09 -13.95
N VAL A 62 8.23 26.29 -13.84
CA VAL A 62 8.02 25.31 -12.77
C VAL A 62 8.52 23.96 -13.27
N GLN A 63 9.58 23.44 -12.70
CA GLN A 63 10.05 22.10 -13.00
C GLN A 63 9.38 21.11 -12.05
N LEU A 64 8.85 20.01 -12.61
CA LEU A 64 8.27 18.91 -11.86
C LEU A 64 8.80 17.58 -12.40
N LYS A 65 9.12 16.68 -11.48
CA LYS A 65 9.46 15.30 -11.78
C LYS A 65 8.29 14.42 -11.37
N VAL A 66 7.86 13.54 -12.25
CA VAL A 66 6.77 12.58 -12.03
C VAL A 66 7.31 11.18 -12.23
N TRP A 67 7.14 10.31 -11.24
CA TRP A 67 7.41 8.88 -11.37
C TRP A 67 6.15 8.14 -11.79
N SER A 68 6.31 7.12 -12.60
CA SER A 68 5.27 6.15 -12.95
C SER A 68 5.88 4.93 -13.63
N GLU A 69 5.10 3.88 -13.75
CA GLU A 69 5.43 2.78 -14.65
C GLU A 69 5.34 3.20 -16.12
N GLU A 70 6.21 2.65 -16.96
CA GLU A 70 6.32 3.02 -18.37
C GLU A 70 5.01 2.83 -19.13
N ASP A 71 4.23 1.81 -18.78
CA ASP A 71 2.94 1.51 -19.38
C ASP A 71 1.91 2.65 -19.25
N ASN A 72 2.10 3.55 -18.27
CA ASN A 72 1.24 4.71 -18.04
C ASN A 72 1.70 5.97 -18.78
N PHE A 73 2.87 5.96 -19.40
CA PHE A 73 3.48 7.19 -19.96
C PHE A 73 2.63 7.84 -21.05
N ASP A 74 2.03 7.06 -21.93
CA ASP A 74 1.17 7.60 -22.99
C ASP A 74 -0.05 8.34 -22.43
N MET A 75 -0.66 7.79 -21.37
CA MET A 75 -1.77 8.42 -20.68
C MET A 75 -1.31 9.68 -19.93
N LEU A 76 -0.21 9.59 -19.19
CA LEU A 76 0.32 10.69 -18.40
C LEU A 76 0.77 11.86 -19.29
N ASN A 77 1.39 11.61 -20.43
CA ASN A 77 1.73 12.67 -21.38
C ASN A 77 0.49 13.45 -21.85
N GLN A 78 -0.63 12.78 -22.15
CA GLN A 78 -1.89 13.45 -22.50
C GLN A 78 -2.46 14.27 -21.33
N MET A 79 -2.30 13.78 -20.10
CA MET A 79 -2.70 14.51 -18.89
C MET A 79 -1.81 15.74 -18.65
N ILE A 80 -0.51 15.63 -18.87
CA ILE A 80 0.47 16.73 -18.79
C ILE A 80 0.13 17.82 -19.80
N ASP A 81 -0.09 17.45 -21.06
CA ASP A 81 -0.49 18.39 -22.10
C ASP A 81 -1.76 19.16 -21.71
N SER A 82 -2.75 18.46 -21.17
CA SER A 82 -4.01 19.05 -20.71
C SER A 82 -3.81 19.97 -19.51
N PHE A 83 -2.93 19.59 -18.59
CA PHE A 83 -2.56 20.38 -17.42
C PHE A 83 -1.85 21.67 -17.82
N GLU A 84 -0.85 21.58 -18.71
CA GLU A 84 -0.13 22.76 -19.21
C GLU A 84 -1.05 23.72 -19.95
N GLN A 85 -1.97 23.20 -20.76
CA GLN A 85 -3.00 24.02 -21.45
C GLN A 85 -3.92 24.73 -20.45
N LYS A 86 -4.37 24.03 -19.40
CA LYS A 86 -5.24 24.58 -18.37
C LYS A 86 -4.60 25.76 -17.62
N TYR A 87 -3.30 25.70 -17.41
CA TYR A 87 -2.56 26.71 -16.67
C TYR A 87 -1.76 27.66 -17.57
N ALA A 88 -1.95 27.59 -18.90
CA ALA A 88 -1.31 28.49 -19.87
C ALA A 88 -1.57 29.97 -19.52
N GLY A 89 -0.49 30.75 -19.46
CA GLY A 89 -0.56 32.19 -19.09
C GLY A 89 -0.55 32.46 -17.57
N GLN A 90 -0.64 31.41 -16.72
CA GLN A 90 -0.47 31.53 -15.27
C GLN A 90 0.94 31.10 -14.84
N ALA A 91 1.44 30.00 -15.40
CA ALA A 91 2.78 29.49 -15.21
C ALA A 91 3.22 28.70 -16.44
N LYS A 92 4.54 28.57 -16.62
CA LYS A 92 5.14 27.63 -17.56
C LYS A 92 5.62 26.43 -16.75
N PHE A 93 5.34 25.22 -17.22
CA PHE A 93 5.79 23.98 -16.62
C PHE A 93 6.80 23.27 -17.50
N GLU A 94 7.73 22.57 -16.88
CA GLU A 94 8.59 21.57 -17.50
C GLU A 94 8.45 20.30 -16.66
N ILE A 95 7.71 19.33 -17.18
CA ILE A 95 7.35 18.11 -16.45
C ILE A 95 8.09 16.94 -17.07
N THR A 96 8.89 16.25 -16.26
CA THR A 96 9.68 15.07 -16.65
C THR A 96 9.04 13.81 -16.08
N LEU A 97 8.76 12.82 -16.94
CA LEU A 97 8.36 11.48 -16.53
C LEU A 97 9.62 10.61 -16.39
N GLU A 98 9.75 9.95 -15.24
CA GLU A 98 10.78 8.95 -14.99
C GLU A 98 10.12 7.63 -14.59
N GLN A 99 10.66 6.51 -15.09
CA GLN A 99 10.15 5.19 -14.78
C GLN A 99 10.48 4.83 -13.33
N ASN A 100 9.46 4.46 -12.58
CA ASN A 100 9.57 3.87 -11.26
C ASN A 100 8.33 3.03 -10.96
N ALA A 101 8.53 1.81 -10.44
CA ALA A 101 7.42 0.99 -9.99
C ALA A 101 6.87 1.53 -8.65
N ASP A 102 5.56 1.49 -8.48
CA ASP A 102 4.90 1.93 -7.26
C ASP A 102 5.36 1.13 -6.02
N SER A 103 5.65 -0.17 -6.20
CA SER A 103 6.22 -1.04 -5.15
C SER A 103 7.58 -0.57 -4.64
N ASP A 104 8.39 0.09 -5.46
CA ASP A 104 9.75 0.50 -5.14
C ASP A 104 9.82 1.96 -4.64
N THR A 105 8.73 2.70 -4.80
CA THR A 105 8.69 4.16 -4.55
C THR A 105 9.17 4.53 -3.16
N LYS A 106 8.70 3.85 -2.11
CA LYS A 106 9.12 4.14 -0.74
C LYS A 106 10.63 4.00 -0.56
N ASP A 107 11.20 2.90 -1.00
CA ASP A 107 12.61 2.59 -0.74
C ASP A 107 13.54 3.53 -1.52
N ILE A 108 13.19 3.86 -2.77
CA ILE A 108 13.94 4.81 -3.58
C ILE A 108 13.81 6.23 -3.00
N LEU A 109 12.59 6.67 -2.67
CA LEU A 109 12.35 8.01 -2.13
C LEU A 109 13.03 8.22 -0.79
N LEU A 110 12.95 7.25 0.12
CA LEU A 110 13.59 7.35 1.44
C LEU A 110 15.11 7.17 1.37
N GLY A 111 15.62 6.56 0.32
CA GLY A 111 17.06 6.49 0.04
C GLY A 111 17.66 7.85 -0.31
N ASP A 112 16.95 8.69 -1.05
CA ASP A 112 17.34 10.05 -1.40
C ASP A 112 16.12 10.95 -1.64
N ILE A 113 15.54 11.46 -0.56
CA ILE A 113 14.34 12.30 -0.60
C ILE A 113 14.54 13.63 -1.34
N HIS A 114 15.79 14.09 -1.46
CA HIS A 114 16.10 15.35 -2.11
C HIS A 114 16.06 15.26 -3.62
N ASN A 115 16.38 14.09 -4.16
CA ASN A 115 16.35 13.78 -5.59
C ASN A 115 15.12 12.97 -6.01
N GLY A 116 14.21 12.71 -5.09
CA GLY A 116 12.94 12.05 -5.38
C GLY A 116 12.04 12.85 -6.35
N ALA A 117 10.98 12.21 -6.84
CA ALA A 117 9.99 12.89 -7.65
C ALA A 117 9.10 13.82 -6.81
N ASP A 118 8.52 14.84 -7.46
CA ASP A 118 7.54 15.74 -6.87
C ASP A 118 6.13 15.11 -6.84
N VAL A 119 5.87 14.18 -7.77
CA VAL A 119 4.61 13.43 -7.88
C VAL A 119 4.95 11.97 -8.17
N PHE A 120 4.37 11.06 -7.41
CA PHE A 120 4.65 9.63 -7.54
C PHE A 120 3.49 8.77 -7.04
N PRO A 121 3.23 7.60 -7.67
CA PRO A 121 2.32 6.60 -7.16
C PRO A 121 3.04 5.76 -6.08
N PHE A 122 2.25 5.19 -5.17
CA PHE A 122 2.74 4.23 -4.19
C PHE A 122 1.60 3.37 -3.64
N ALA A 123 1.92 2.20 -3.13
CA ALA A 123 0.96 1.34 -2.48
C ALA A 123 0.64 1.82 -1.05
N ASP A 124 -0.58 1.59 -0.57
CA ASP A 124 -1.07 2.09 0.72
C ASP A 124 -0.28 1.57 1.93
N ASP A 125 0.31 0.38 1.83
CA ASP A 125 1.19 -0.18 2.86
C ASP A 125 2.48 0.63 3.08
N GLN A 126 2.83 1.50 2.15
CA GLN A 126 4.00 2.38 2.22
C GLN A 126 3.69 3.72 2.93
N LEU A 127 2.40 4.06 3.07
CA LEU A 127 1.94 5.37 3.55
C LEU A 127 2.55 5.75 4.91
N SER A 128 2.44 4.86 5.90
CA SER A 128 2.88 5.13 7.27
C SER A 128 4.37 5.44 7.36
N ALA A 129 5.20 4.70 6.61
CA ALA A 129 6.64 4.92 6.58
C ALA A 129 7.01 6.26 5.95
N MET A 130 6.35 6.64 4.85
CA MET A 130 6.61 7.90 4.16
C MET A 130 6.11 9.11 4.95
N VAL A 131 4.98 9.00 5.64
CA VAL A 131 4.49 10.06 6.55
C VAL A 131 5.44 10.22 7.73
N ALA A 132 5.87 9.13 8.37
CA ALA A 132 6.83 9.17 9.47
C ALA A 132 8.17 9.78 9.06
N ALA A 133 8.60 9.59 7.83
CA ALA A 133 9.81 10.19 7.27
C ALA A 133 9.63 11.66 6.83
N GLY A 134 8.40 12.20 6.87
CA GLY A 134 8.10 13.55 6.38
C GLY A 134 8.19 13.69 4.86
N ALA A 135 8.06 12.59 4.13
CA ALA A 135 8.13 12.55 2.67
C ALA A 135 6.83 13.01 2.01
N LEU A 136 5.72 12.99 2.73
CA LEU A 136 4.39 13.38 2.25
C LEU A 136 3.88 14.62 2.97
N TYR A 137 3.14 15.44 2.23
CA TYR A 137 2.41 16.58 2.79
C TYR A 137 0.91 16.25 2.91
N PRO A 138 0.22 16.79 3.92
CA PRO A 138 -1.23 16.73 3.96
C PRO A 138 -1.84 17.31 2.68
N VAL A 139 -2.88 16.65 2.16
CA VAL A 139 -3.60 17.09 0.97
C VAL A 139 -4.35 18.39 1.28
N PRO A 140 -4.08 19.50 0.57
CA PRO A 140 -4.60 20.81 0.93
C PRO A 140 -6.11 20.96 0.72
N ASN A 141 -6.70 20.20 -0.21
CA ASN A 141 -8.14 20.17 -0.51
C ASN A 141 -8.80 18.86 -0.04
N ALA A 142 -8.41 18.39 1.15
CA ALA A 142 -8.80 17.08 1.66
C ALA A 142 -10.31 16.84 1.67
N GLU A 143 -11.13 17.82 2.04
CA GLU A 143 -12.59 17.65 2.11
C GLU A 143 -13.22 17.42 0.72
N GLU A 144 -12.71 18.09 -0.31
CA GLU A 144 -13.13 17.87 -1.69
C GLU A 144 -12.76 16.45 -2.14
N VAL A 145 -11.52 16.04 -1.88
CA VAL A 145 -11.01 14.71 -2.24
C VAL A 145 -11.77 13.62 -1.50
N LYS A 146 -11.98 13.76 -0.19
CA LYS A 146 -12.76 12.80 0.61
C LYS A 146 -14.18 12.63 0.09
N SER A 147 -14.84 13.73 -0.27
CA SER A 147 -16.21 13.68 -0.79
C SER A 147 -16.35 13.06 -2.18
N ALA A 148 -15.28 13.03 -2.96
CA ALA A 148 -15.27 12.54 -4.34
C ALA A 148 -14.80 11.08 -4.45
N ASN A 149 -14.36 10.46 -3.37
CA ASN A 149 -13.77 9.11 -3.37
C ASN A 149 -14.53 8.16 -2.42
N LEU A 150 -14.30 6.86 -2.58
CA LEU A 150 -14.82 5.84 -1.69
C LEU A 150 -14.19 5.97 -0.29
N GLU A 151 -14.99 5.72 0.75
CA GLU A 151 -14.55 5.85 2.15
C GLU A 151 -13.32 4.97 2.44
N GLU A 152 -13.31 3.74 1.91
CA GLU A 152 -12.21 2.79 2.07
C GLU A 152 -10.91 3.32 1.46
N SER A 153 -10.96 3.91 0.26
CA SER A 153 -9.79 4.48 -0.38
C SER A 153 -9.28 5.76 0.30
N VAL A 154 -10.20 6.54 0.85
CA VAL A 154 -9.86 7.69 1.70
C VAL A 154 -9.19 7.25 2.99
N SER A 155 -9.72 6.21 3.63
CA SER A 155 -9.14 5.62 4.85
C SER A 155 -7.72 5.10 4.59
N ALA A 156 -7.51 4.38 3.48
CA ALA A 156 -6.21 3.86 3.08
C ALA A 156 -5.17 4.98 2.77
N ALA A 157 -5.65 6.16 2.35
CA ALA A 157 -4.83 7.34 2.06
C ALA A 157 -4.60 8.26 3.27
N SER A 158 -5.10 7.89 4.47
CA SER A 158 -5.13 8.74 5.65
C SER A 158 -4.39 8.12 6.84
N ILE A 159 -3.79 8.97 7.68
CA ILE A 159 -3.28 8.61 9.01
C ILE A 159 -3.86 9.60 10.01
N HIS A 160 -4.50 9.10 11.08
CA HIS A 160 -5.17 9.91 12.11
C HIS A 160 -6.11 10.97 11.50
N ASP A 161 -6.97 10.55 10.54
CA ASP A 161 -7.92 11.39 9.81
C ASP A 161 -7.30 12.47 8.88
N ILE A 162 -5.99 12.55 8.80
CA ILE A 162 -5.29 13.45 7.89
C ILE A 162 -5.02 12.72 6.58
N LEU A 163 -5.54 13.25 5.48
CA LEU A 163 -5.32 12.72 4.14
C LEU A 163 -3.94 13.15 3.62
N TYR A 164 -3.09 12.18 3.26
CA TYR A 164 -1.72 12.42 2.76
C TYR A 164 -1.52 12.05 1.30
N ALA A 165 -2.49 11.37 0.69
CA ALA A 165 -2.43 11.00 -0.72
C ALA A 165 -3.77 11.19 -1.41
N TYR A 166 -3.73 11.36 -2.74
CA TYR A 166 -4.92 11.34 -3.58
C TYR A 166 -5.21 9.88 -3.96
N PRO A 167 -6.40 9.33 -3.63
CA PRO A 167 -6.77 7.98 -4.07
C PRO A 167 -6.74 7.89 -5.60
N MET A 168 -6.01 6.92 -6.14
CA MET A 168 -5.89 6.72 -7.58
C MET A 168 -6.81 5.60 -8.06
N THR A 169 -6.78 4.46 -7.38
CA THR A 169 -7.61 3.29 -7.68
C THR A 169 -7.92 2.51 -6.40
N ALA A 170 -9.03 1.75 -6.41
CA ALA A 170 -9.45 0.88 -5.32
C ALA A 170 -9.86 -0.50 -5.87
N ASP A 171 -9.26 -0.92 -6.97
CA ASP A 171 -9.66 -2.11 -7.73
C ASP A 171 -8.65 -3.27 -7.65
N ASN A 172 -7.59 -3.13 -6.87
CA ASN A 172 -6.61 -4.19 -6.68
C ASN A 172 -7.13 -5.24 -5.70
N GLY A 173 -7.66 -6.34 -6.24
CA GLY A 173 -8.26 -7.43 -5.48
C GLY A 173 -7.86 -8.78 -6.01
N TYR A 174 -8.32 -9.83 -5.32
CA TYR A 174 -8.09 -11.22 -5.74
C TYR A 174 -9.19 -11.67 -6.68
N PHE A 175 -8.81 -12.39 -7.72
CA PHE A 175 -9.75 -13.07 -8.61
C PHE A 175 -9.14 -14.36 -9.14
N LEU A 176 -10.01 -15.28 -9.57
CA LEU A 176 -9.65 -16.55 -10.12
C LEU A 176 -9.99 -16.60 -11.61
N TYR A 177 -8.98 -16.86 -12.44
CA TYR A 177 -9.21 -17.23 -13.84
C TYR A 177 -9.40 -18.75 -13.95
N TYR A 178 -10.46 -19.19 -14.62
CA TYR A 178 -10.70 -20.59 -14.86
C TYR A 178 -11.28 -20.85 -16.25
N ASP A 179 -10.99 -22.05 -16.79
CA ASP A 179 -11.51 -22.49 -18.09
C ASP A 179 -12.92 -23.07 -17.91
N LYS A 180 -13.94 -22.36 -18.42
CA LYS A 180 -15.34 -22.77 -18.37
C LYS A 180 -15.65 -24.05 -19.17
N ASN A 181 -14.72 -24.54 -20.00
CA ASN A 181 -14.87 -25.86 -20.63
C ASN A 181 -14.42 -27.03 -19.72
N VAL A 182 -13.74 -26.70 -18.60
CA VAL A 182 -13.20 -27.67 -17.64
C VAL A 182 -13.93 -27.60 -16.33
N LEU A 183 -14.21 -26.39 -15.84
CA LEU A 183 -14.85 -26.11 -14.55
C LEU A 183 -16.19 -25.42 -14.77
N SER A 184 -17.22 -25.87 -14.08
CA SER A 184 -18.49 -25.16 -14.01
C SER A 184 -18.45 -24.02 -12.98
N ASP A 185 -19.43 -23.12 -13.03
CA ASP A 185 -19.60 -22.07 -12.03
C ASP A 185 -19.88 -22.64 -10.62
N GLU A 186 -20.35 -23.88 -10.50
CA GLU A 186 -20.57 -24.60 -9.25
C GLU A 186 -19.23 -25.15 -8.68
N ASP A 187 -18.38 -25.71 -9.51
CA ASP A 187 -17.08 -26.28 -9.10
C ASP A 187 -16.19 -25.22 -8.45
N VAL A 188 -16.23 -23.99 -8.93
CA VAL A 188 -15.37 -22.89 -8.45
C VAL A 188 -15.91 -22.15 -7.21
N GLN A 189 -17.06 -22.58 -6.66
CA GLN A 189 -17.60 -21.99 -5.42
C GLN A 189 -16.78 -22.39 -4.19
N THR A 190 -16.06 -23.49 -4.26
CA THR A 190 -15.17 -23.96 -3.18
C THR A 190 -13.86 -24.47 -3.76
N MET A 191 -12.79 -24.33 -2.96
CA MET A 191 -11.48 -24.87 -3.36
C MET A 191 -11.52 -26.38 -3.51
N ASP A 192 -12.24 -27.09 -2.63
CA ASP A 192 -12.35 -28.56 -2.69
C ASP A 192 -13.07 -29.01 -3.97
N GLY A 193 -14.20 -28.37 -4.31
CA GLY A 193 -14.93 -28.65 -5.55
C GLY A 193 -14.08 -28.43 -6.80
N MET A 194 -13.36 -27.30 -6.82
CA MET A 194 -12.45 -26.97 -7.92
C MET A 194 -11.34 -28.02 -8.07
N LEU A 195 -10.68 -28.38 -6.97
CA LEU A 195 -9.59 -29.35 -7.01
C LEU A 195 -10.09 -30.77 -7.39
N GLU A 196 -11.28 -31.18 -6.95
CA GLU A 196 -11.91 -32.44 -7.35
C GLU A 196 -12.18 -32.48 -8.85
N ALA A 197 -12.80 -31.44 -9.39
CA ALA A 197 -13.10 -31.35 -10.83
C ALA A 197 -11.82 -31.28 -11.67
N LEU A 198 -10.79 -30.55 -11.23
CA LEU A 198 -9.49 -30.50 -11.90
C LEU A 198 -8.80 -31.89 -11.93
N ASN A 199 -8.78 -32.62 -10.82
CA ASN A 199 -8.26 -33.96 -10.74
C ASN A 199 -8.98 -34.88 -11.71
N ALA A 200 -10.32 -34.81 -11.74
CA ALA A 200 -11.12 -35.62 -12.68
C ALA A 200 -10.84 -35.29 -14.15
N ALA A 201 -10.55 -34.04 -14.46
CA ALA A 201 -10.23 -33.56 -15.81
C ALA A 201 -8.74 -33.72 -16.18
N GLY A 202 -7.87 -34.14 -15.26
CA GLY A 202 -6.42 -34.20 -15.46
C GLY A 202 -5.81 -32.80 -15.72
N ARG A 203 -6.32 -31.80 -15.02
CA ARG A 203 -5.91 -30.38 -15.09
C ARG A 203 -5.34 -29.95 -13.79
N SER A 204 -4.74 -28.76 -13.77
CA SER A 204 -4.04 -28.24 -12.60
C SER A 204 -4.51 -26.83 -12.23
N PHE A 205 -4.33 -26.50 -10.94
CA PHE A 205 -4.43 -25.18 -10.35
C PHE A 205 -3.04 -24.70 -9.95
N SER A 206 -2.78 -23.42 -10.16
CA SER A 206 -1.53 -22.76 -9.77
C SER A 206 -1.82 -21.48 -9.04
N MET A 207 -1.06 -21.23 -7.97
CA MET A 207 -1.13 -20.03 -7.16
C MET A 207 0.25 -19.76 -6.56
N GLU A 208 0.65 -18.51 -6.50
CA GLU A 208 1.91 -18.12 -5.88
C GLU A 208 1.76 -18.10 -4.34
N LEU A 209 2.30 -19.11 -3.66
CA LEU A 209 2.21 -19.26 -2.20
C LEU A 209 3.43 -18.78 -1.43
N ASN A 210 4.48 -18.30 -2.10
CA ASN A 210 5.63 -17.65 -1.47
C ASN A 210 5.44 -16.14 -1.30
N SER A 211 4.33 -15.60 -1.77
CA SER A 211 3.92 -14.22 -1.60
C SER A 211 2.95 -14.07 -0.43
N GLY A 212 3.26 -13.18 0.51
CA GLY A 212 2.34 -12.85 1.60
C GLY A 212 1.03 -12.25 1.11
N TRP A 213 1.04 -11.53 -0.03
CA TRP A 213 -0.15 -11.03 -0.70
C TRP A 213 -1.15 -12.15 -0.97
N TYR A 214 -0.75 -13.22 -1.65
CA TYR A 214 -1.65 -14.33 -1.94
C TYR A 214 -1.97 -15.17 -0.70
N LEU A 215 -1.05 -15.33 0.24
CA LEU A 215 -1.31 -16.05 1.51
C LEU A 215 -2.40 -15.38 2.34
N TYR A 216 -2.51 -14.06 2.27
CA TYR A 216 -3.55 -13.33 2.99
C TYR A 216 -4.97 -13.77 2.60
N THR A 217 -5.20 -14.23 1.36
CA THR A 217 -6.51 -14.70 0.90
C THR A 217 -7.09 -15.81 1.77
N PHE A 218 -6.25 -16.62 2.43
CA PHE A 218 -6.67 -17.71 3.31
C PHE A 218 -7.06 -17.23 4.70
N PHE A 219 -6.63 -16.05 5.11
CA PHE A 219 -6.92 -15.47 6.43
C PHE A 219 -8.06 -14.44 6.37
N GLY A 220 -8.31 -13.83 5.25
CA GLY A 220 -9.39 -12.87 5.07
C GLY A 220 -10.76 -13.45 5.44
N ASN A 221 -11.59 -12.68 6.14
CA ASN A 221 -12.93 -13.07 6.61
C ASN A 221 -13.00 -14.27 7.56
N THR A 222 -11.88 -14.73 8.11
CA THR A 222 -11.83 -15.84 9.09
C THR A 222 -12.02 -15.38 10.54
N GLY A 223 -11.90 -14.09 10.80
CA GLY A 223 -11.78 -13.52 12.14
C GLY A 223 -10.33 -13.51 12.65
N LEU A 224 -9.40 -14.01 11.83
CA LEU A 224 -7.97 -13.87 12.07
C LEU A 224 -7.51 -12.58 11.41
N GLU A 225 -6.92 -11.69 12.21
CA GLU A 225 -6.65 -10.32 11.82
C GLU A 225 -5.16 -10.04 11.72
N PHE A 226 -4.82 -9.15 10.84
CA PHE A 226 -3.53 -8.50 10.72
C PHE A 226 -3.79 -7.01 10.46
N GLY A 227 -3.06 -6.15 11.14
CA GLY A 227 -3.30 -4.71 11.01
C GLY A 227 -2.26 -3.87 11.73
N ILE A 228 -2.56 -2.59 11.82
CA ILE A 228 -1.76 -1.59 12.55
C ILE A 228 -2.49 -1.26 13.83
N ASN A 229 -1.77 -1.20 14.96
CA ASN A 229 -2.30 -0.77 16.24
C ASN A 229 -2.70 0.72 16.23
N ASP A 230 -3.48 1.14 17.23
CA ASP A 230 -3.93 2.53 17.39
C ASP A 230 -2.79 3.57 17.46
N ASP A 231 -1.56 3.13 17.69
CA ASP A 231 -0.37 3.99 17.68
C ASP A 231 0.07 4.40 16.26
N GLY A 232 -0.51 3.77 15.23
CA GLY A 232 -0.19 4.04 13.82
C GLY A 232 1.20 3.60 13.37
N VAL A 233 1.95 2.88 14.22
CA VAL A 233 3.36 2.53 13.99
C VAL A 233 3.62 1.04 14.15
N THR A 234 2.99 0.39 15.14
CA THR A 234 3.22 -1.04 15.41
C THR A 234 2.13 -1.91 14.80
N ASN A 235 2.53 -3.08 14.31
CA ASN A 235 1.59 -4.05 13.74
C ASN A 235 1.11 -5.03 14.81
N TYR A 236 -0.11 -5.52 14.63
CA TYR A 236 -0.60 -6.69 15.33
C TYR A 236 -0.95 -7.81 14.34
N CYS A 237 -0.88 -9.06 14.81
CA CYS A 237 -1.25 -10.24 14.05
C CYS A 237 -1.70 -11.34 15.01
N ASN A 238 -2.91 -11.87 14.81
CA ASN A 238 -3.44 -12.96 15.62
C ASN A 238 -3.58 -14.27 14.83
N TRP A 239 -2.87 -14.43 13.73
CA TRP A 239 -2.94 -15.61 12.86
C TRP A 239 -2.55 -16.92 13.54
N ASN A 240 -1.93 -16.86 14.70
CA ASN A 240 -1.65 -18.03 15.56
C ASN A 240 -2.70 -18.26 16.66
N ALA A 241 -3.85 -17.56 16.61
CA ALA A 241 -4.91 -17.73 17.58
C ALA A 241 -5.41 -19.19 17.64
N THR A 242 -5.69 -19.64 18.86
CA THR A 242 -6.16 -21.00 19.16
C THR A 242 -7.61 -21.04 19.60
N ASP A 243 -8.26 -19.90 19.66
CA ASP A 243 -9.67 -19.66 19.95
C ASP A 243 -10.37 -19.05 18.72
N GLY A 244 -11.68 -18.94 18.77
CA GLY A 244 -12.49 -18.48 17.65
C GLY A 244 -13.10 -19.62 16.83
N ALA A 245 -13.92 -19.25 15.84
CA ALA A 245 -14.60 -20.22 14.97
C ALA A 245 -13.64 -20.89 14.00
N ILE A 246 -12.65 -20.13 13.51
CA ILE A 246 -11.56 -20.60 12.66
C ILE A 246 -10.27 -20.24 13.39
N LYS A 247 -9.35 -21.19 13.49
CA LYS A 247 -8.06 -21.03 14.15
C LYS A 247 -6.95 -20.96 13.11
N GLY A 248 -5.82 -20.38 13.47
CA GLY A 248 -4.67 -20.33 12.56
C GLY A 248 -4.22 -21.70 12.05
N VAL A 249 -4.29 -22.74 12.91
CA VAL A 249 -3.99 -24.11 12.49
C VAL A 249 -4.96 -24.65 11.45
N ASP A 250 -6.24 -24.24 11.47
CA ASP A 250 -7.24 -24.69 10.50
C ASP A 250 -6.90 -24.10 9.11
N VAL A 251 -6.49 -22.83 9.06
CA VAL A 251 -6.00 -22.19 7.83
C VAL A 251 -4.74 -22.87 7.32
N ALA A 252 -3.77 -23.13 8.19
CA ALA A 252 -2.54 -23.84 7.81
C ALA A 252 -2.84 -25.24 7.25
N GLN A 253 -3.79 -25.96 7.84
CA GLN A 253 -4.24 -27.26 7.34
C GLN A 253 -4.94 -27.16 5.97
N ALA A 254 -5.74 -26.12 5.74
CA ALA A 254 -6.36 -25.88 4.45
C ALA A 254 -5.29 -25.62 3.35
N ILE A 255 -4.30 -24.78 3.63
CA ILE A 255 -3.17 -24.55 2.73
C ILE A 255 -2.42 -25.86 2.44
N LEU A 256 -2.16 -26.66 3.47
CA LEU A 256 -1.49 -27.95 3.30
C LEU A 256 -2.30 -28.91 2.44
N ASN A 257 -3.60 -28.96 2.61
CA ASN A 257 -4.49 -29.80 1.79
C ASN A 257 -4.47 -29.38 0.31
N ILE A 258 -4.39 -28.08 0.03
CA ILE A 258 -4.29 -27.56 -1.33
C ILE A 258 -2.93 -27.93 -1.92
N THR A 259 -1.84 -27.63 -1.23
CA THR A 259 -0.47 -27.81 -1.75
C THR A 259 -0.06 -29.27 -1.90
N THR A 260 -0.70 -30.19 -1.17
CA THR A 260 -0.49 -31.63 -1.32
C THR A 260 -1.47 -32.29 -2.30
N ASN A 261 -2.41 -31.54 -2.83
CA ASN A 261 -3.37 -32.05 -3.81
C ASN A 261 -2.68 -32.31 -5.17
N PRO A 262 -2.92 -33.46 -5.85
CA PRO A 262 -2.31 -33.74 -7.17
C PRO A 262 -2.62 -32.71 -8.26
N ALA A 263 -3.72 -31.97 -8.14
CA ALA A 263 -4.07 -30.90 -9.09
C ALA A 263 -3.32 -29.58 -8.82
N PHE A 264 -2.59 -29.44 -7.72
CA PHE A 264 -1.79 -28.23 -7.43
C PHE A 264 -0.39 -28.33 -8.02
N ILE A 265 0.09 -27.25 -8.67
CA ILE A 265 1.44 -27.15 -9.28
C ILE A 265 2.11 -25.82 -8.92
#